data_61efa0f7168cb47977f41d05dba454bf
#
_entry.id   61efa0f7168cb47977f41d05dba454bf
#
_cell.length_a   1.000
_cell.length_b   1.000
_cell.length_c   1.000
_cell.angle_alpha   90.00
_cell.angle_beta   90.00
_cell.angle_gamma   90.00
#
_symmetry.space_group_name_H-M   'P 1'
#
loop_
_entity.id
_entity.type
_entity.pdbx_description
1 polymer ?
#
loop_
_entity_poly.entity_id
_entity_poly.type
_entity_poly.pdbx_seq_one_letter_code
_entity_poly.pdbx_strand_id
1 'polypeptide(L)'
;GDVATGVLPALVDGADAGQSAAIDEGWQNTGGDIAFWLNGDDRLKPGALETVRSILEQHTDADIVYGHSDFIDSSGKLIGVHDQVAEMSDLLYRSNIVSQPSCFVRRAALDAVGGINRDLQYVMDWDLWVRLRLNGARFLHTHHTLSAVYIGDDTKTGEIPARRLKEVYELVRQTSGHWSAFKSTASLAAHTLDNRWRRAR
;
A
#
# COMPACT_ATOMS: atom_id res chain seq x y z
N GLY A 1 9.54 18.45 23.78
CA GLY A 1 9.28 17.06 23.87
C GLY A 1 10.20 16.33 22.90
N ASP A 2 11.01 15.43 23.41
CA ASP A 2 12.06 14.74 22.67
C ASP A 2 11.49 14.05 21.44
N VAL A 3 11.96 14.48 20.28
CA VAL A 3 11.93 13.65 19.09
C VAL A 3 12.76 12.43 19.46
N ALA A 4 12.12 11.27 19.60
CA ALA A 4 12.84 10.04 19.79
C ALA A 4 13.88 9.98 18.69
N THR A 5 15.14 10.02 19.07
CA THR A 5 16.27 9.76 18.20
C THR A 5 16.16 8.30 17.78
N GLY A 6 15.32 8.08 16.75
CA GLY A 6 15.19 6.78 16.15
C GLY A 6 16.56 6.40 15.65
N VAL A 7 17.09 5.30 16.14
CA VAL A 7 18.23 4.63 15.54
C VAL A 7 17.84 4.41 14.09
N LEU A 8 18.50 5.12 13.18
CA LEU A 8 18.39 4.80 11.76
C LEU A 8 18.83 3.33 11.63
N PRO A 9 17.95 2.44 11.19
CA PRO A 9 18.32 1.05 11.01
C PRO A 9 19.50 1.01 10.06
N ALA A 10 20.37 0.04 10.26
CA ALA A 10 21.52 -0.20 9.41
C ALA A 10 21.03 -0.27 7.95
N LEU A 11 21.74 0.43 7.06
CA LEU A 11 21.55 0.26 5.63
C LEU A 11 21.78 -1.22 5.31
N VAL A 12 20.72 -1.92 4.91
CA VAL A 12 20.81 -3.28 4.40
C VAL A 12 21.13 -3.12 2.91
N ASP A 13 22.42 -3.24 2.58
CA ASP A 13 22.89 -3.20 1.20
C ASP A 13 23.13 -4.62 0.72
N GLY A 14 22.53 -4.99 -0.40
CA GLY A 14 22.64 -6.31 -1.00
C GLY A 14 21.61 -6.58 -2.08
N ALA A 15 21.85 -7.61 -2.87
CA ALA A 15 20.86 -8.11 -3.81
C ALA A 15 19.73 -8.80 -3.03
N ASP A 16 18.54 -8.23 -3.05
CA ASP A 16 17.36 -8.84 -2.48
C ASP A 16 16.64 -9.78 -3.48
N ALA A 17 15.73 -10.59 -2.95
CA ALA A 17 14.88 -11.47 -3.75
C ALA A 17 13.64 -10.73 -4.31
N GLY A 18 13.69 -9.39 -4.38
CA GLY A 18 12.63 -8.51 -4.86
C GLY A 18 12.01 -7.65 -3.75
N GLN A 19 11.20 -6.68 -4.16
CA GLN A 19 10.65 -5.64 -3.29
C GLN A 19 9.96 -6.21 -2.03
N SER A 20 9.16 -7.27 -2.17
CA SER A 20 8.46 -7.87 -1.01
C SER A 20 9.44 -8.47 0.00
N ALA A 21 10.54 -9.06 -0.47
CA ALA A 21 11.59 -9.60 0.40
C ALA A 21 12.33 -8.49 1.14
N ALA A 22 12.66 -7.39 0.45
CA ALA A 22 13.32 -6.23 1.04
C ALA A 22 12.45 -5.55 2.11
N ILE A 23 11.14 -5.41 1.87
CA ILE A 23 10.20 -4.86 2.84
C ILE A 23 10.13 -5.74 4.09
N ASP A 24 10.01 -7.06 3.92
CA ASP A 24 9.92 -8.00 5.03
C ASP A 24 11.21 -8.01 5.85
N GLU A 25 12.36 -8.00 5.21
CA GLU A 25 13.67 -7.90 5.87
C GLU A 25 13.80 -6.58 6.64
N GLY A 26 13.38 -5.47 6.05
CA GLY A 26 13.34 -4.18 6.73
C GLY A 26 12.48 -4.21 8.00
N TRP A 27 11.32 -4.85 7.94
CA TRP A 27 10.46 -5.01 9.12
C TRP A 27 11.03 -5.94 10.18
N GLN A 28 11.73 -7.01 9.78
CA GLN A 28 12.40 -7.93 10.74
C GLN A 28 13.58 -7.26 11.46
N ASN A 29 14.25 -6.31 10.79
CA ASN A 29 15.41 -5.61 11.33
C ASN A 29 15.04 -4.29 12.05
N THR A 30 13.76 -3.94 12.14
CA THR A 30 13.27 -2.74 12.83
C THR A 30 12.37 -3.09 13.99
N GLY A 31 12.49 -2.33 15.09
CA GLY A 31 11.55 -2.34 16.19
C GLY A 31 10.54 -1.20 16.05
N GLY A 32 9.47 -1.24 16.80
CA GLY A 32 8.45 -0.20 16.81
C GLY A 32 7.04 -0.77 16.73
N ASP A 33 6.09 -0.07 17.33
CA ASP A 33 4.71 -0.55 17.45
C ASP A 33 3.91 -0.38 16.17
N ILE A 34 4.40 0.47 15.25
CA ILE A 34 3.74 0.77 13.96
C ILE A 34 4.69 0.45 12.82
N ALA A 35 4.21 -0.32 11.85
CA ALA A 35 4.90 -0.67 10.64
C ALA A 35 4.27 0.04 9.43
N PHE A 36 5.11 0.52 8.55
CA PHE A 36 4.77 0.97 7.18
C PHE A 36 6.01 0.84 6.31
N TRP A 37 5.88 1.02 5.02
CA TRP A 37 7.04 1.19 4.15
C TRP A 37 6.82 2.34 3.17
N LEU A 38 7.88 2.91 2.69
CA LEU A 38 7.88 3.99 1.73
C LEU A 38 8.80 3.60 0.57
N ASN A 39 8.28 3.63 -0.65
CA ASN A 39 9.11 3.42 -1.84
C ASN A 39 10.01 4.64 -2.04
N GLY A 40 11.14 4.46 -2.73
CA GLY A 40 12.13 5.52 -2.91
C GLY A 40 11.66 6.72 -3.74
N ASP A 41 10.60 6.56 -4.49
CA ASP A 41 9.93 7.57 -5.32
C ASP A 41 8.75 8.26 -4.62
N ASP A 42 8.23 7.71 -3.52
CA ASP A 42 7.14 8.28 -2.74
C ASP A 42 7.65 9.20 -1.61
N ARG A 43 6.76 10.04 -1.07
CA ARG A 43 7.08 10.96 0.03
C ARG A 43 5.97 10.98 1.07
N LEU A 44 6.33 11.05 2.36
CA LEU A 44 5.38 11.41 3.39
C LEU A 44 5.12 12.93 3.37
N LYS A 45 3.89 13.31 3.69
CA LYS A 45 3.55 14.73 3.91
C LYS A 45 4.14 15.20 5.24
N PRO A 46 4.52 16.46 5.35
CA PRO A 46 4.93 17.04 6.64
C PRO A 46 3.88 16.78 7.72
N GLY A 47 4.29 16.29 8.88
CA GLY A 47 3.39 15.99 10.00
C GLY A 47 2.60 14.68 9.88
N ALA A 48 2.79 13.88 8.83
CA ALA A 48 2.04 12.63 8.64
C ALA A 48 2.25 11.63 9.78
N LEU A 49 3.48 11.45 10.24
CA LEU A 49 3.80 10.51 11.32
C LEU A 49 3.19 10.95 12.66
N GLU A 50 3.24 12.24 12.98
CA GLU A 50 2.62 12.82 14.18
C GLU A 50 1.10 12.67 14.13
N THR A 51 0.49 12.90 12.96
CA THR A 51 -0.95 12.71 12.74
C THR A 51 -1.34 11.26 13.00
N VAL A 52 -0.63 10.31 12.39
CA VAL A 52 -0.91 8.87 12.54
C VAL A 52 -0.71 8.43 14.00
N ARG A 53 0.36 8.87 14.65
CA ARG A 53 0.62 8.59 16.07
C ARG A 53 -0.54 9.06 16.93
N SER A 54 -0.95 10.33 16.80
CA SER A 54 -2.05 10.91 17.56
C SER A 54 -3.37 10.16 17.36
N ILE A 55 -3.67 9.76 16.12
CA ILE A 55 -4.87 8.98 15.81
C ILE A 55 -4.83 7.61 16.50
N LEU A 56 -3.70 6.90 16.43
CA LEU A 56 -3.55 5.58 17.04
C LEU A 56 -3.52 5.62 18.57
N GLU A 57 -3.07 6.73 19.18
CA GLU A 57 -3.16 6.96 20.63
C GLU A 57 -4.62 7.18 21.07
N GLN A 58 -5.43 7.85 20.26
CA GLN A 58 -6.85 8.12 20.55
C GLN A 58 -7.75 6.91 20.23
N HIS A 59 -7.37 6.09 19.27
CA HIS A 59 -8.11 4.93 18.81
C HIS A 59 -7.29 3.65 19.04
N THR A 60 -7.21 3.25 20.32
CA THR A 60 -6.38 2.10 20.73
C THR A 60 -6.89 0.76 20.18
N ASP A 61 -8.12 0.72 19.72
CA ASP A 61 -8.78 -0.42 19.08
C ASP A 61 -8.61 -0.47 17.56
N ALA A 62 -8.02 0.58 16.94
CA ALA A 62 -7.67 0.56 15.52
C ALA A 62 -6.34 -0.17 15.31
N ASP A 63 -6.31 -1.11 14.38
CA ASP A 63 -5.11 -1.84 13.97
C ASP A 63 -4.39 -1.17 12.80
N ILE A 64 -5.16 -0.46 11.96
CA ILE A 64 -4.68 0.17 10.73
C ILE A 64 -5.25 1.58 10.63
N VAL A 65 -4.39 2.54 10.32
CA VAL A 65 -4.78 3.89 9.93
C VAL A 65 -4.40 4.10 8.47
N TYR A 66 -5.33 4.55 7.65
CA TYR A 66 -5.07 4.90 6.25
C TYR A 66 -5.72 6.23 5.89
N GLY A 67 -5.09 6.95 4.97
CA GLY A 67 -5.53 8.28 4.55
C GLY A 67 -5.32 8.53 3.06
N HIS A 68 -5.57 9.76 2.63
CA HIS A 68 -5.45 10.16 1.23
C HIS A 68 -3.98 10.26 0.80
N SER A 69 -3.76 10.21 -0.52
CA SER A 69 -2.46 10.45 -1.15
C SER A 69 -2.59 11.47 -2.26
N ASP A 70 -1.63 12.38 -2.36
CA ASP A 70 -1.48 13.22 -3.55
C ASP A 70 -0.79 12.44 -4.66
N PHE A 71 -1.13 12.73 -5.91
CA PHE A 71 -0.33 12.32 -7.07
C PHE A 71 0.55 13.48 -7.51
N ILE A 72 1.84 13.24 -7.66
CA ILE A 72 2.82 14.23 -8.10
C ILE A 72 3.57 13.76 -9.34
N ASP A 73 3.96 14.70 -10.19
CA ASP A 73 4.84 14.45 -11.33
C ASP A 73 6.35 14.51 -10.96
N SER A 74 7.24 14.32 -11.93
CA SER A 74 8.68 14.35 -11.73
C SER A 74 9.22 15.69 -11.21
N SER A 75 8.47 16.77 -11.37
CA SER A 75 8.80 18.09 -10.81
C SER A 75 8.31 18.27 -9.37
N GLY A 76 7.54 17.31 -8.85
CA GLY A 76 6.86 17.38 -7.56
C GLY A 76 5.55 18.18 -7.59
N LYS A 77 5.06 18.55 -8.78
CA LYS A 77 3.79 19.26 -8.94
C LYS A 77 2.63 18.31 -8.72
N LEU A 78 1.61 18.78 -7.98
CA LEU A 78 0.37 18.08 -7.79
C LEU A 78 -0.39 17.92 -9.13
N ILE A 79 -0.70 16.68 -9.50
CA ILE A 79 -1.43 16.33 -10.72
C ILE A 79 -2.77 15.63 -10.44
N GLY A 80 -3.02 15.27 -9.19
CA GLY A 80 -4.27 14.64 -8.77
C GLY A 80 -4.24 14.25 -7.31
N VAL A 81 -5.37 13.73 -6.82
CA VAL A 81 -5.51 13.21 -5.47
C VAL A 81 -6.08 11.80 -5.56
N HIS A 82 -5.54 10.89 -4.79
CA HIS A 82 -6.11 9.57 -4.58
C HIS A 82 -6.92 9.58 -3.29
N ASP A 83 -8.20 9.96 -3.41
CA ASP A 83 -9.14 9.90 -2.30
C ASP A 83 -9.40 8.45 -1.91
N GLN A 84 -9.13 8.14 -0.65
CA GLN A 84 -9.39 6.81 -0.12
C GLN A 84 -10.85 6.63 0.26
N VAL A 85 -11.33 5.40 0.18
CA VAL A 85 -12.68 5.04 0.62
C VAL A 85 -12.74 5.17 2.15
N ALA A 86 -13.66 6.02 2.64
CA ALA A 86 -13.78 6.31 4.07
C ALA A 86 -14.22 5.10 4.91
N GLU A 87 -14.99 4.21 4.31
CA GLU A 87 -15.43 2.98 4.98
C GLU A 87 -14.83 1.75 4.30
N MET A 88 -14.11 0.96 5.10
CA MET A 88 -13.60 -0.32 4.64
C MET A 88 -14.76 -1.26 4.31
N SER A 89 -14.81 -1.73 3.08
CA SER A 89 -15.89 -2.56 2.57
C SER A 89 -15.36 -3.80 1.84
N ASP A 90 -16.27 -4.68 1.43
CA ASP A 90 -15.97 -5.87 0.63
C ASP A 90 -15.44 -5.53 -0.77
N LEU A 91 -15.43 -4.24 -1.15
CA LEU A 91 -14.76 -3.79 -2.36
C LEU A 91 -13.26 -4.10 -2.32
N LEU A 92 -12.64 -4.11 -1.11
CA LEU A 92 -11.26 -4.50 -0.91
C LEU A 92 -10.94 -5.89 -1.50
N TYR A 93 -11.90 -6.81 -1.48
CA TYR A 93 -11.72 -8.18 -2.02
C TYR A 93 -11.70 -8.23 -3.56
N ARG A 94 -11.98 -7.12 -4.25
CA ARG A 94 -12.07 -7.03 -5.71
C ARG A 94 -11.25 -5.90 -6.31
N SER A 95 -10.82 -4.95 -5.49
CA SER A 95 -10.03 -3.79 -5.89
C SER A 95 -9.13 -3.33 -4.76
N ASN A 96 -7.89 -2.95 -5.07
CA ASN A 96 -7.05 -2.27 -4.10
C ASN A 96 -7.57 -0.84 -3.89
N ILE A 97 -8.17 -0.60 -2.74
CA ILE A 97 -8.79 0.68 -2.36
C ILE A 97 -7.98 1.43 -1.30
N VAL A 98 -6.79 0.93 -0.96
CA VAL A 98 -5.91 1.54 0.03
C VAL A 98 -4.62 1.97 -0.64
N SER A 99 -4.25 3.23 -0.49
CA SER A 99 -2.95 3.73 -0.95
C SER A 99 -1.86 3.29 0.02
N GLN A 100 -0.94 2.49 -0.47
CA GLN A 100 0.10 1.86 0.33
C GLN A 100 0.94 2.89 1.13
N PRO A 101 1.48 3.98 0.54
CA PRO A 101 2.31 4.92 1.30
C PRO A 101 1.55 5.78 2.30
N SER A 102 0.20 5.72 2.29
CA SER A 102 -0.67 6.36 3.29
C SER A 102 -1.32 5.36 4.25
N CYS A 103 -0.74 4.17 4.41
CA CYS A 103 -1.27 3.10 5.25
C CYS A 103 -0.26 2.66 6.31
N PHE A 104 -0.68 2.68 7.58
CA PHE A 104 0.13 2.41 8.75
C PHE A 104 -0.54 1.32 9.58
N VAL A 105 0.20 0.29 9.94
CA VAL A 105 -0.31 -0.94 10.56
C VAL A 105 0.34 -1.14 11.93
N ARG A 106 -0.44 -1.49 12.96
CA ARG A 106 0.15 -1.95 14.22
C ARG A 106 0.97 -3.21 14.00
N ARG A 107 2.17 -3.25 14.56
CA ARG A 107 3.07 -4.40 14.46
C ARG A 107 2.39 -5.71 14.86
N ALA A 108 1.63 -5.71 15.94
CA ALA A 108 0.91 -6.88 16.41
C ALA A 108 -0.09 -7.43 15.37
N ALA A 109 -0.80 -6.56 14.63
CA ALA A 109 -1.71 -6.99 13.57
C ALA A 109 -0.94 -7.51 12.35
N LEU A 110 0.20 -6.89 12.01
CA LEU A 110 1.07 -7.35 10.94
C LEU A 110 1.63 -8.74 11.24
N ASP A 111 2.13 -8.95 12.46
CA ASP A 111 2.72 -10.22 12.91
C ASP A 111 1.66 -11.34 12.94
N ALA A 112 0.41 -11.00 13.32
CA ALA A 112 -0.70 -11.95 13.36
C ALA A 112 -1.06 -12.55 11.98
N VAL A 113 -0.72 -11.87 10.89
CA VAL A 113 -0.94 -12.35 9.51
C VAL A 113 0.37 -12.82 8.83
N GLY A 114 1.48 -12.85 9.56
CA GLY A 114 2.78 -13.34 9.06
C GLY A 114 3.49 -12.35 8.12
N GLY A 115 3.22 -11.04 8.25
CA GLY A 115 3.89 -10.02 7.47
C GLY A 115 3.48 -9.99 5.99
N ILE A 116 4.38 -9.50 5.12
CA ILE A 116 4.16 -9.42 3.68
C ILE A 116 4.42 -10.77 2.99
N ASN A 117 3.66 -11.08 1.96
CA ASN A 117 3.88 -12.28 1.15
C ASN A 117 5.04 -12.05 0.17
N ARG A 118 6.18 -12.72 0.41
CA ARG A 118 7.42 -12.57 -0.39
C ARG A 118 7.29 -13.10 -1.83
N ASP A 119 6.31 -13.96 -2.11
CA ASP A 119 6.11 -14.55 -3.44
C ASP A 119 5.41 -13.58 -4.41
N LEU A 120 4.78 -12.52 -3.88
CA LEU A 120 4.08 -11.51 -4.66
C LEU A 120 5.00 -10.34 -5.04
N GLN A 121 4.79 -9.80 -6.23
CA GLN A 121 5.60 -8.72 -6.77
C GLN A 121 4.81 -7.44 -7.09
N TYR A 122 3.52 -7.57 -7.37
CA TYR A 122 2.66 -6.46 -7.83
C TYR A 122 1.49 -6.16 -6.91
N VAL A 123 1.00 -7.14 -6.17
CA VAL A 123 -0.19 -7.01 -5.31
C VAL A 123 0.09 -7.35 -3.85
N MET A 124 1.36 -7.28 -3.43
CA MET A 124 1.76 -7.62 -2.07
C MET A 124 1.13 -6.72 -1.00
N ASP A 125 0.90 -5.45 -1.31
CA ASP A 125 0.18 -4.51 -0.46
C ASP A 125 -1.30 -4.90 -0.35
N TRP A 126 -1.95 -5.12 -1.49
CA TRP A 126 -3.35 -5.51 -1.53
C TRP A 126 -3.60 -6.87 -0.84
N ASP A 127 -2.74 -7.86 -1.07
CA ASP A 127 -2.78 -9.14 -0.37
C ASP A 127 -2.70 -8.95 1.15
N LEU A 128 -1.79 -8.09 1.60
CA LEU A 128 -1.64 -7.79 3.02
C LEU A 128 -2.93 -7.17 3.61
N TRP A 129 -3.53 -6.18 2.93
CA TRP A 129 -4.77 -5.56 3.38
C TRP A 129 -5.92 -6.58 3.45
N VAL A 130 -6.01 -7.46 2.46
CA VAL A 130 -7.01 -8.54 2.44
C VAL A 130 -6.81 -9.49 3.62
N ARG A 131 -5.58 -9.97 3.87
CA ARG A 131 -5.30 -10.88 5.00
C ARG A 131 -5.57 -10.22 6.35
N LEU A 132 -5.19 -8.97 6.53
CA LEU A 132 -5.51 -8.19 7.74
C LEU A 132 -7.03 -8.09 7.95
N ARG A 133 -7.78 -7.76 6.88
CA ARG A 133 -9.25 -7.68 6.94
C ARG A 133 -9.89 -9.02 7.30
N LEU A 134 -9.44 -10.13 6.69
CA LEU A 134 -9.93 -11.48 6.98
C LEU A 134 -9.59 -11.93 8.41
N ASN A 135 -8.48 -11.45 8.97
CA ASN A 135 -8.08 -11.70 10.36
C ASN A 135 -8.81 -10.79 11.37
N GLY A 136 -9.76 -9.96 10.92
CA GLY A 136 -10.57 -9.12 11.80
C GLY A 136 -9.95 -7.77 12.18
N ALA A 137 -8.84 -7.37 11.54
CA ALA A 137 -8.18 -6.10 11.82
C ALA A 137 -9.12 -4.92 11.55
N ARG A 138 -9.09 -3.93 12.43
CA ARG A 138 -9.88 -2.70 12.35
C ARG A 138 -9.15 -1.62 11.57
N PHE A 139 -9.72 -1.28 10.42
CA PHE A 139 -9.27 -0.19 9.55
C PHE A 139 -9.95 1.12 9.97
N LEU A 140 -9.15 2.13 10.24
CA LEU A 140 -9.59 3.49 10.55
C LEU A 140 -9.15 4.44 9.45
N HIS A 141 -10.11 5.05 8.77
CA HIS A 141 -9.85 6.08 7.78
C HIS A 141 -9.61 7.44 8.43
N THR A 142 -8.64 8.19 7.90
CA THR A 142 -8.46 9.61 8.21
C THR A 142 -8.58 10.46 6.97
N HIS A 143 -9.19 11.65 7.08
CA HIS A 143 -9.29 12.61 5.97
C HIS A 143 -7.98 13.34 5.67
N HIS A 144 -6.91 13.04 6.40
CA HIS A 144 -5.61 13.64 6.13
C HIS A 144 -4.96 13.02 4.89
N THR A 145 -4.33 13.87 4.09
CA THR A 145 -3.40 13.43 3.04
C THR A 145 -2.06 13.12 3.71
N LEU A 146 -1.67 11.85 3.75
CA LEU A 146 -0.50 11.38 4.50
C LEU A 146 0.74 11.23 3.61
N SER A 147 0.56 11.06 2.30
CA SER A 147 1.68 10.86 1.38
C SER A 147 1.51 11.58 0.05
N ALA A 148 2.57 11.63 -0.72
CA ALA A 148 2.58 12.01 -2.12
C ALA A 148 3.22 10.89 -2.93
N VAL A 149 2.50 10.39 -3.92
CA VAL A 149 2.85 9.26 -4.80
C VAL A 149 3.33 9.82 -6.12
N TYR A 150 4.52 9.42 -6.53
CA TYR A 150 5.04 9.78 -7.84
C TYR A 150 4.36 8.97 -8.96
N ILE A 151 3.88 9.69 -9.97
CA ILE A 151 3.31 9.10 -11.19
C ILE A 151 4.14 9.55 -12.38
N GLY A 152 4.93 8.62 -12.93
CA GLY A 152 5.78 8.85 -14.09
C GLY A 152 5.76 7.67 -15.06
N ASP A 153 6.42 7.83 -16.21
CA ASP A 153 6.46 6.79 -17.26
C ASP A 153 7.32 5.59 -16.87
N ASP A 154 8.19 5.76 -15.90
CA ASP A 154 9.09 4.75 -15.32
C ASP A 154 8.49 3.98 -14.13
N THR A 155 7.26 4.33 -13.71
CA THR A 155 6.61 3.64 -12.59
C THR A 155 6.07 2.27 -13.01
N LYS A 156 6.19 1.26 -12.11
CA LYS A 156 5.64 -0.10 -12.31
C LYS A 156 4.14 -0.11 -12.65
N THR A 157 3.42 0.95 -12.33
CA THR A 157 1.99 1.12 -12.59
C THR A 157 1.68 1.28 -14.09
N GLY A 158 2.66 1.71 -14.90
CA GLY A 158 2.54 1.90 -16.35
C GLY A 158 2.55 0.61 -17.18
N GLU A 159 3.06 -0.50 -16.64
CA GLU A 159 3.13 -1.78 -17.34
C GLU A 159 2.11 -2.78 -16.81
N ILE A 160 1.62 -3.66 -17.71
CA ILE A 160 0.84 -4.84 -17.32
C ILE A 160 1.63 -6.11 -17.69
N PRO A 161 2.58 -6.53 -16.86
CA PRO A 161 3.17 -7.83 -17.05
C PRO A 161 2.11 -8.92 -16.82
N ALA A 162 2.22 -10.02 -17.55
CA ALA A 162 1.33 -11.18 -17.36
C ALA A 162 1.30 -11.65 -15.89
N ARG A 163 2.42 -11.51 -15.18
CA ARG A 163 2.52 -11.81 -13.75
C ARG A 163 1.56 -10.96 -12.91
N ARG A 164 1.45 -9.65 -13.16
CA ARG A 164 0.51 -8.77 -12.43
C ARG A 164 -0.94 -9.22 -12.62
N LEU A 165 -1.33 -9.54 -13.85
CA LEU A 165 -2.68 -10.05 -14.14
C LEU A 165 -2.95 -11.36 -13.42
N LYS A 166 -1.96 -12.26 -13.38
CA LYS A 166 -2.05 -13.53 -12.66
C LYS A 166 -2.21 -13.30 -11.16
N GLU A 167 -1.38 -12.46 -10.55
CA GLU A 167 -1.44 -12.16 -9.12
C GLU A 167 -2.81 -11.55 -8.74
N VAL A 168 -3.32 -10.57 -9.52
CA VAL A 168 -4.67 -10.00 -9.33
C VAL A 168 -5.75 -11.08 -9.43
N TYR A 169 -5.68 -11.92 -10.47
CA TYR A 169 -6.67 -12.98 -10.66
C TYR A 169 -6.70 -13.94 -9.48
N GLU A 170 -5.53 -14.42 -9.03
CA GLU A 170 -5.44 -15.38 -7.93
C GLU A 170 -5.92 -14.78 -6.60
N LEU A 171 -5.54 -13.54 -6.28
CA LEU A 171 -5.98 -12.85 -5.07
C LEU A 171 -7.51 -12.70 -5.03
N VAL A 172 -8.10 -12.19 -6.11
CA VAL A 172 -9.56 -11.98 -6.17
C VAL A 172 -10.31 -13.31 -6.26
N ARG A 173 -9.75 -14.32 -6.91
CA ARG A 173 -10.36 -15.66 -6.98
C ARG A 173 -10.50 -16.29 -5.59
N GLN A 174 -9.47 -16.16 -4.76
CA GLN A 174 -9.46 -16.72 -3.39
C GLN A 174 -10.52 -16.07 -2.49
N THR A 175 -10.81 -14.79 -2.69
CA THR A 175 -11.71 -14.01 -1.83
C THR A 175 -13.13 -13.86 -2.38
N SER A 176 -13.30 -13.80 -3.69
CA SER A 176 -14.55 -13.42 -4.35
C SER A 176 -14.95 -14.33 -5.51
N GLY A 177 -14.20 -15.42 -5.73
CA GLY A 177 -14.47 -16.44 -6.75
C GLY A 177 -14.06 -16.06 -8.17
N HIS A 178 -14.11 -17.04 -9.08
CA HIS A 178 -13.61 -16.94 -10.46
C HIS A 178 -14.22 -15.81 -11.28
N TRP A 179 -15.53 -15.59 -11.17
CA TRP A 179 -16.20 -14.56 -11.94
C TRP A 179 -15.78 -13.14 -11.56
N SER A 180 -15.62 -12.89 -10.26
CA SER A 180 -15.10 -11.61 -9.75
C SER A 180 -13.65 -11.42 -10.17
N ALA A 181 -12.81 -12.45 -10.09
CA ALA A 181 -11.42 -12.42 -10.53
C ALA A 181 -11.30 -12.06 -12.01
N PHE A 182 -12.10 -12.69 -12.87
CA PHE A 182 -12.12 -12.37 -14.29
C PHE A 182 -12.49 -10.90 -14.54
N LYS A 183 -13.55 -10.40 -13.89
CA LYS A 183 -13.97 -8.99 -14.03
C LYS A 183 -12.88 -8.01 -13.58
N SER A 184 -12.29 -8.24 -12.41
CA SER A 184 -11.24 -7.36 -11.88
C SER A 184 -10.00 -7.34 -12.77
N THR A 185 -9.58 -8.51 -13.25
CA THR A 185 -8.43 -8.63 -14.17
C THR A 185 -8.69 -7.97 -15.52
N ALA A 186 -9.89 -8.18 -16.10
CA ALA A 186 -10.28 -7.55 -17.36
C ALA A 186 -10.39 -6.02 -17.22
N SER A 187 -10.94 -5.53 -16.12
CA SER A 187 -11.01 -4.10 -15.82
C SER A 187 -9.62 -3.46 -15.72
N LEU A 188 -8.69 -4.11 -15.01
CA LEU A 188 -7.30 -3.64 -14.92
C LEU A 188 -6.64 -3.57 -16.30
N ALA A 189 -6.79 -4.61 -17.12
CA ALA A 189 -6.25 -4.65 -18.47
C ALA A 189 -6.82 -3.53 -19.35
N ALA A 190 -8.15 -3.34 -19.33
CA ALA A 190 -8.83 -2.30 -20.10
C ALA A 190 -8.39 -0.89 -19.68
N HIS A 191 -8.33 -0.61 -18.38
CA HIS A 191 -7.89 0.69 -17.85
C HIS A 191 -6.46 1.03 -18.26
N THR A 192 -5.56 0.06 -18.25
CA THR A 192 -4.16 0.31 -18.61
C THR A 192 -4.01 0.51 -20.12
N LEU A 193 -4.79 -0.19 -20.96
CA LEU A 193 -4.83 0.05 -22.40
C LEU A 193 -5.36 1.45 -22.72
N ASP A 194 -6.43 1.90 -22.05
CA ASP A 194 -6.98 3.25 -22.25
C ASP A 194 -5.96 4.34 -21.86
N ASN A 195 -5.26 4.18 -20.74
CA ASN A 195 -4.21 5.11 -20.31
C ASN A 195 -3.04 5.18 -21.29
N ARG A 196 -2.61 4.04 -21.87
CA ARG A 196 -1.60 4.01 -22.94
C ARG A 196 -2.06 4.76 -24.19
N TRP A 197 -3.33 4.58 -24.60
CA TRP A 197 -3.91 5.28 -25.74
C TRP A 197 -3.99 6.80 -25.55
N ARG A 198 -4.36 7.26 -24.35
CA ARG A 198 -4.43 8.69 -24.00
C ARG A 198 -3.06 9.37 -23.98
N ARG A 199 -2.01 8.63 -23.60
CA ARG A 199 -0.62 9.14 -23.57
C ARG A 199 0.04 9.17 -24.95
N ALA A 200 -0.44 8.36 -25.91
CA ALA A 200 0.08 8.30 -27.28
C ALA A 200 -0.51 9.38 -28.23
N ARG A 201 -1.44 10.19 -27.74
CA ARG A 201 -2.04 11.34 -28.44
C ARG A 201 -1.53 12.65 -27.89
#